data_8310594263db42a42d44a361b085ee95
#
_entry.id   8310594263db42a42d44a361b085ee95
#
_cell.length_a   1.000
_cell.length_b   1.000
_cell.length_c   1.000
_cell.angle_alpha   90.00
_cell.angle_beta   90.00
_cell.angle_gamma   90.00
#
_symmetry.space_group_name_H-M   'P 1'
#
loop_
_entity.id
_entity.type
_entity.pdbx_description
1 polymer ?
#
loop_
_entity_poly.entity_id
_entity_poly.type
_entity_poly.pdbx_seq_one_letter_code
_entity_poly.pdbx_strand_id
1 'polypeptide(L)'
;MVPIIKKIVPSSKYDIKCPFEMKPTRIVVHNTANDASARNEIAYMTNNDYETSFHYAVDDVEIVQGIEEDRNAWHAGDGNGVGNREGIGIEICYSLSGGERFDKAEDNAADLIVDIMNRYGFSIEQVTKHQDYSGKYCPHRTLDNGWERFINKIQDRINVKEYELLVSVPVYMSAKDAISGDNVVGYYDSGIYYIFNEVDGMINITKNKGIPGAWINPNDNKIVEEDKKDEDKKDDTNDEDNKIDDNVKDEDDKKDDYYDKVEKNN
;
A
#
# COMPACT_ATOMS: atom_id res chain seq x y z
N MET A 1 6.00 -0.93 -17.80
CA MET A 1 6.61 -2.25 -17.50
C MET A 1 7.17 -2.86 -18.78
N VAL A 2 8.39 -3.39 -18.74
CA VAL A 2 9.01 -4.15 -19.85
C VAL A 2 8.33 -5.51 -20.05
N PRO A 3 8.55 -6.22 -21.19
CA PRO A 3 7.87 -7.49 -21.44
C PRO A 3 8.23 -8.58 -20.44
N ILE A 4 7.25 -9.39 -20.06
CA ILE A 4 7.44 -10.61 -19.27
C ILE A 4 7.54 -11.81 -20.22
N ILE A 5 8.64 -12.53 -20.13
CA ILE A 5 8.94 -13.70 -20.97
C ILE A 5 8.93 -14.95 -20.09
N LYS A 6 8.10 -15.93 -20.43
CA LYS A 6 8.06 -17.21 -19.72
C LYS A 6 9.14 -18.16 -20.23
N LYS A 7 9.98 -18.62 -19.31
CA LYS A 7 10.98 -19.69 -19.51
C LYS A 7 10.93 -20.64 -18.32
N ILE A 8 9.77 -21.28 -18.19
CA ILE A 8 9.43 -22.09 -17.02
C ILE A 8 10.34 -23.33 -16.95
N VAL A 9 10.78 -23.63 -15.74
CA VAL A 9 11.54 -24.85 -15.41
C VAL A 9 10.75 -26.08 -15.88
N PRO A 10 11.39 -27.07 -16.55
CA PRO A 10 10.70 -28.25 -17.02
C PRO A 10 10.15 -29.09 -15.87
N SER A 11 8.98 -29.71 -16.06
CA SER A 11 8.32 -30.51 -15.01
C SER A 11 9.19 -31.65 -14.46
N SER A 12 10.16 -32.14 -15.23
CA SER A 12 11.15 -33.13 -14.78
C SER A 12 12.08 -32.63 -13.66
N LYS A 13 12.09 -31.30 -13.40
CA LYS A 13 12.88 -30.69 -12.33
C LYS A 13 12.01 -30.11 -11.19
N TYR A 14 10.73 -30.34 -11.22
CA TYR A 14 9.82 -29.82 -10.18
C TYR A 14 10.20 -30.31 -8.79
N ASP A 15 10.53 -31.60 -8.66
CA ASP A 15 10.94 -32.21 -7.38
C ASP A 15 12.16 -31.54 -6.75
N ILE A 16 13.00 -30.89 -7.55
CA ILE A 16 14.20 -30.16 -7.09
C ILE A 16 13.87 -28.68 -6.89
N LYS A 17 13.24 -28.04 -7.88
CA LYS A 17 13.15 -26.59 -7.96
C LYS A 17 11.90 -26.01 -7.28
N CYS A 18 10.76 -26.73 -7.36
CA CYS A 18 9.47 -26.20 -6.93
C CYS A 18 8.46 -27.33 -6.61
N PRO A 19 8.81 -28.23 -5.65
CA PRO A 19 8.06 -29.48 -5.44
C PRO A 19 6.63 -29.29 -4.95
N PHE A 20 6.28 -28.12 -4.38
CA PHE A 20 5.01 -27.93 -3.73
C PHE A 20 4.14 -26.92 -4.44
N GLU A 21 2.83 -27.14 -4.43
CA GLU A 21 1.87 -26.11 -4.74
C GLU A 21 1.95 -24.97 -3.72
N MET A 22 1.68 -23.77 -4.17
CA MET A 22 1.75 -22.54 -3.39
C MET A 22 0.52 -21.66 -3.64
N LYS A 23 0.04 -21.04 -2.58
CA LYS A 23 -0.83 -19.87 -2.67
C LYS A 23 -0.02 -18.67 -2.19
N PRO A 24 0.37 -17.76 -3.06
CA PRO A 24 1.19 -16.62 -2.67
C PRO A 24 0.50 -15.74 -1.63
N THR A 25 1.29 -15.31 -0.64
CA THR A 25 0.85 -14.35 0.39
C THR A 25 1.77 -13.14 0.47
N ARG A 26 2.90 -13.16 -0.23
CA ARG A 26 3.93 -12.12 -0.18
C ARG A 26 4.86 -12.14 -1.38
N ILE A 27 5.67 -11.09 -1.49
CA ILE A 27 6.75 -10.95 -2.46
C ILE A 27 8.06 -10.88 -1.68
N VAL A 28 9.10 -11.59 -2.16
CA VAL A 28 10.43 -11.58 -1.56
C VAL A 28 11.44 -11.05 -2.57
N VAL A 29 12.06 -9.93 -2.26
CA VAL A 29 13.00 -9.23 -3.13
C VAL A 29 14.43 -9.67 -2.86
N HIS A 30 15.18 -9.92 -3.92
CA HIS A 30 16.58 -10.32 -3.92
C HIS A 30 17.41 -9.49 -4.89
N ASN A 31 18.73 -9.58 -4.75
CA ASN A 31 19.70 -9.15 -5.75
C ASN A 31 20.59 -10.34 -6.14
N THR A 32 20.87 -10.50 -7.44
CA THR A 32 21.64 -11.63 -7.99
C THR A 32 23.09 -11.72 -7.53
N ALA A 33 23.66 -10.63 -7.00
CA ALA A 33 25.06 -10.51 -6.59
C ALA A 33 26.09 -10.77 -7.72
N ASN A 34 25.66 -10.57 -8.95
CA ASN A 34 26.46 -10.67 -10.18
C ASN A 34 25.94 -9.66 -11.23
N ASP A 35 26.44 -9.76 -12.48
CA ASP A 35 26.05 -8.90 -13.59
C ASP A 35 25.48 -9.69 -14.79
N ALA A 36 24.86 -10.84 -14.52
CA ALA A 36 24.13 -11.58 -15.53
C ALA A 36 22.78 -10.93 -15.85
N SER A 37 22.30 -11.17 -17.08
CA SER A 37 20.94 -10.74 -17.50
C SER A 37 19.89 -11.68 -16.91
N ALA A 38 18.62 -11.22 -16.91
CA ALA A 38 17.49 -12.02 -16.46
C ALA A 38 17.39 -13.37 -17.19
N ARG A 39 17.66 -13.39 -18.51
CA ARG A 39 17.69 -14.65 -19.28
C ARG A 39 18.78 -15.60 -18.79
N ASN A 40 19.96 -15.09 -18.48
CA ASN A 40 21.08 -15.91 -18.02
C ASN A 40 20.83 -16.44 -16.60
N GLU A 41 20.24 -15.66 -15.72
CA GLU A 41 19.85 -16.09 -14.39
C GLU A 41 18.82 -17.24 -14.45
N ILE A 42 17.74 -17.07 -15.20
CA ILE A 42 16.73 -18.11 -15.37
C ILE A 42 17.32 -19.34 -16.10
N ALA A 43 18.13 -19.15 -17.15
CA ALA A 43 18.77 -20.26 -17.85
C ALA A 43 19.71 -21.03 -16.92
N TYR A 44 20.49 -20.35 -16.09
CA TYR A 44 21.34 -21.01 -15.09
C TYR A 44 20.50 -21.80 -14.08
N MET A 45 19.48 -21.17 -13.50
CA MET A 45 18.59 -21.80 -12.53
C MET A 45 17.91 -23.05 -13.10
N THR A 46 17.37 -22.97 -14.32
CA THR A 46 16.61 -24.07 -14.93
C THR A 46 17.50 -25.22 -15.43
N ASN A 47 18.77 -24.98 -15.76
CA ASN A 47 19.66 -25.99 -16.32
C ASN A 47 20.47 -26.76 -15.28
N ASN A 48 20.66 -26.26 -14.06
CA ASN A 48 21.37 -26.96 -13.00
C ASN A 48 20.45 -27.79 -12.10
N ASP A 49 21.05 -28.64 -11.24
CA ASP A 49 20.33 -29.52 -10.31
C ASP A 49 20.43 -29.04 -8.83
N TYR A 50 20.83 -27.78 -8.60
CA TYR A 50 20.75 -27.19 -7.27
C TYR A 50 19.30 -26.87 -6.91
N GLU A 51 18.93 -26.93 -5.64
CA GLU A 51 17.58 -26.60 -5.19
C GLU A 51 17.24 -25.11 -5.37
N THR A 52 18.24 -24.23 -5.24
CA THR A 52 18.03 -22.77 -5.36
C THR A 52 17.23 -22.43 -6.60
N SER A 53 16.14 -21.70 -6.36
CA SER A 53 15.17 -21.35 -7.40
C SER A 53 14.40 -20.09 -7.01
N PHE A 54 13.85 -19.41 -7.99
CA PHE A 54 13.07 -18.16 -7.81
C PHE A 54 12.09 -18.00 -8.98
N HIS A 55 11.08 -17.15 -8.79
CA HIS A 55 10.00 -17.01 -9.76
C HIS A 55 10.38 -16.12 -10.93
N TYR A 56 11.05 -15.00 -10.64
CA TYR A 56 11.38 -13.98 -11.62
C TYR A 56 12.82 -13.51 -11.49
N ALA A 57 13.45 -13.29 -12.63
CA ALA A 57 14.62 -12.43 -12.75
C ALA A 57 14.26 -11.20 -13.58
N VAL A 58 14.76 -10.03 -13.17
CA VAL A 58 14.42 -8.73 -13.76
C VAL A 58 15.70 -7.98 -14.11
N ASP A 59 15.82 -7.57 -15.36
CA ASP A 59 16.93 -6.75 -15.82
C ASP A 59 16.45 -5.40 -16.42
N ASP A 60 17.37 -4.67 -17.03
CA ASP A 60 17.11 -3.34 -17.59
C ASP A 60 16.20 -3.34 -18.83
N VAL A 61 15.93 -4.49 -19.43
CA VAL A 61 15.20 -4.59 -20.71
C VAL A 61 14.04 -5.60 -20.69
N GLU A 62 14.05 -6.58 -19.78
CA GLU A 62 13.03 -7.62 -19.71
C GLU A 62 12.85 -8.22 -18.31
N ILE A 63 11.74 -8.90 -18.14
CA ILE A 63 11.43 -9.75 -17.00
C ILE A 63 11.33 -11.19 -17.50
N VAL A 64 12.01 -12.13 -16.85
CA VAL A 64 11.92 -13.54 -17.22
C VAL A 64 11.37 -14.35 -16.06
N GLN A 65 10.24 -15.04 -16.31
CA GLN A 65 9.63 -15.95 -15.35
C GLN A 65 10.19 -17.35 -15.50
N GLY A 66 10.69 -17.93 -14.39
CA GLY A 66 11.28 -19.27 -14.35
C GLY A 66 10.44 -20.31 -13.63
N ILE A 67 9.56 -19.89 -12.71
CA ILE A 67 8.65 -20.76 -11.97
C ILE A 67 7.25 -20.14 -12.00
N GLU A 68 6.21 -20.98 -12.15
CA GLU A 68 4.81 -20.48 -12.04
C GLU A 68 4.50 -20.05 -10.60
N GLU A 69 3.70 -19.01 -10.44
CA GLU A 69 3.42 -18.41 -9.14
C GLU A 69 2.60 -19.30 -8.18
N ASP A 70 1.98 -20.33 -8.70
CA ASP A 70 1.25 -21.34 -7.91
C ASP A 70 2.14 -22.47 -7.38
N ARG A 71 3.46 -22.36 -7.54
CA ARG A 71 4.46 -23.29 -7.03
C ARG A 71 5.48 -22.57 -6.14
N ASN A 72 5.97 -23.27 -5.13
CA ASN A 72 7.01 -22.73 -4.26
C ASN A 72 8.35 -22.57 -4.99
N ALA A 73 9.28 -21.84 -4.37
CA ALA A 73 10.68 -21.77 -4.81
C ALA A 73 11.62 -21.71 -3.58
N TRP A 74 12.91 -21.99 -3.79
CA TRP A 74 13.91 -22.07 -2.73
C TRP A 74 14.86 -20.87 -2.80
N HIS A 75 14.45 -19.72 -2.25
CA HIS A 75 15.19 -18.45 -2.36
C HIS A 75 15.38 -17.71 -1.03
N ALA A 76 14.50 -17.93 -0.02
CA ALA A 76 14.48 -17.13 1.19
C ALA A 76 15.41 -17.64 2.29
N GLY A 77 15.92 -18.88 2.14
CA GLY A 77 16.83 -19.48 3.12
C GLY A 77 16.18 -19.91 4.43
N ASP A 78 14.84 -19.97 4.49
CA ASP A 78 14.03 -20.36 5.67
C ASP A 78 13.50 -21.80 5.62
N GLY A 79 14.07 -22.64 4.74
CA GLY A 79 13.64 -24.03 4.56
C GLY A 79 12.18 -24.13 4.13
N ASN A 80 11.34 -24.79 4.94
CA ASN A 80 9.90 -24.87 4.71
C ASN A 80 9.11 -23.67 5.31
N GLY A 81 9.79 -22.56 5.55
CA GLY A 81 9.16 -21.33 6.06
C GLY A 81 8.34 -20.59 5.01
N VAL A 82 7.67 -19.55 5.46
CA VAL A 82 6.72 -18.78 4.63
C VAL A 82 7.40 -18.04 3.47
N GLY A 83 8.69 -17.70 3.60
CA GLY A 83 9.44 -17.05 2.53
C GLY A 83 9.56 -17.94 1.30
N ASN A 84 9.92 -19.21 1.49
CA ASN A 84 10.03 -20.18 0.41
C ASN A 84 8.69 -20.80 -0.01
N ARG A 85 7.74 -20.96 0.93
CA ARG A 85 6.50 -21.70 0.69
C ARG A 85 5.32 -20.84 0.25
N GLU A 86 5.42 -19.52 0.45
CA GLU A 86 4.33 -18.58 0.18
C GLU A 86 4.81 -17.27 -0.48
N GLY A 87 6.12 -17.13 -0.71
CA GLY A 87 6.71 -15.93 -1.27
C GLY A 87 7.01 -16.03 -2.76
N ILE A 88 6.59 -15.05 -3.55
CA ILE A 88 7.03 -14.88 -4.93
C ILE A 88 8.43 -14.25 -4.91
N GLY A 89 9.47 -15.02 -5.24
CA GLY A 89 10.86 -14.56 -5.25
C GLY A 89 11.21 -13.82 -6.53
N ILE A 90 11.74 -12.59 -6.40
CA ILE A 90 12.16 -11.72 -7.50
C ILE A 90 13.64 -11.38 -7.35
N GLU A 91 14.45 -11.73 -8.32
CA GLU A 91 15.88 -11.42 -8.41
C GLU A 91 16.11 -10.19 -9.30
N ILE A 92 16.69 -9.12 -8.74
CA ILE A 92 17.07 -7.91 -9.48
C ILE A 92 18.52 -8.07 -9.94
N CYS A 93 18.71 -8.01 -11.27
CA CYS A 93 19.98 -8.24 -11.94
C CYS A 93 20.95 -7.05 -11.84
N TYR A 94 22.21 -7.26 -12.27
CA TYR A 94 23.30 -6.26 -12.34
C TYR A 94 23.66 -5.62 -10.98
N SER A 95 23.40 -6.31 -9.92
CA SER A 95 23.61 -5.77 -8.59
C SER A 95 25.09 -5.73 -8.15
N LEU A 96 26.00 -6.43 -8.84
CA LEU A 96 27.44 -6.40 -8.54
C LEU A 96 28.04 -5.05 -9.00
N SER A 97 27.92 -4.69 -10.27
CA SER A 97 28.45 -3.42 -10.78
C SER A 97 27.57 -2.24 -10.44
N GLY A 98 26.24 -2.44 -10.37
CA GLY A 98 25.28 -1.35 -10.14
C GLY A 98 25.15 -0.40 -11.33
N GLY A 99 24.93 0.90 -11.02
CA GLY A 99 24.80 1.95 -12.02
C GLY A 99 23.50 1.89 -12.81
N GLU A 100 23.48 2.51 -13.99
CA GLU A 100 22.25 2.76 -14.77
C GLU A 100 21.47 1.46 -15.10
N ARG A 101 22.16 0.36 -15.37
CA ARG A 101 21.49 -0.92 -15.67
C ARG A 101 20.78 -1.48 -14.45
N PHE A 102 21.43 -1.42 -13.29
CA PHE A 102 20.79 -1.83 -12.03
C PHE A 102 19.60 -0.92 -11.69
N ASP A 103 19.76 0.40 -11.85
CA ASP A 103 18.68 1.36 -11.56
C ASP A 103 17.43 1.09 -12.42
N LYS A 104 17.63 0.76 -13.70
CA LYS A 104 16.54 0.34 -14.61
C LYS A 104 15.95 -1.02 -14.24
N ALA A 105 16.80 -2.00 -13.85
CA ALA A 105 16.34 -3.30 -13.39
C ALA A 105 15.48 -3.16 -12.14
N GLU A 106 15.89 -2.30 -11.21
CA GLU A 106 15.12 -2.02 -9.99
C GLU A 106 13.80 -1.28 -10.30
N ASP A 107 13.78 -0.39 -11.29
CA ASP A 107 12.57 0.26 -11.79
C ASP A 107 11.59 -0.76 -12.39
N ASN A 108 12.08 -1.68 -13.21
CA ASN A 108 11.28 -2.75 -13.81
C ASN A 108 10.77 -3.74 -12.74
N ALA A 109 11.57 -4.01 -11.71
CA ALA A 109 11.14 -4.84 -10.58
C ALA A 109 10.02 -4.15 -9.77
N ALA A 110 10.09 -2.84 -9.58
CA ALA A 110 9.01 -2.09 -8.93
C ALA A 110 7.70 -2.15 -9.74
N ASP A 111 7.78 -2.07 -11.07
CA ASP A 111 6.61 -2.25 -11.94
C ASP A 111 6.00 -3.66 -11.83
N LEU A 112 6.85 -4.72 -11.84
CA LEU A 112 6.42 -6.11 -11.65
C LEU A 112 5.76 -6.33 -10.28
N ILE A 113 6.36 -5.76 -9.22
CA ILE A 113 5.83 -5.86 -7.87
C ILE A 113 4.43 -5.26 -7.79
N VAL A 114 4.20 -4.09 -8.39
CA VAL A 114 2.86 -3.46 -8.43
C VAL A 114 1.86 -4.33 -9.21
N ASP A 115 2.26 -4.93 -10.33
CA ASP A 115 1.42 -5.87 -11.07
C ASP A 115 1.01 -7.08 -10.21
N ILE A 116 1.98 -7.70 -9.51
CA ILE A 116 1.71 -8.82 -8.60
C ILE A 116 0.80 -8.37 -7.45
N MET A 117 1.08 -7.22 -6.83
CA MET A 117 0.24 -6.66 -5.75
C MET A 117 -1.21 -6.51 -6.21
N ASN A 118 -1.44 -5.96 -7.39
CA ASN A 118 -2.78 -5.78 -7.94
C ASN A 118 -3.49 -7.12 -8.21
N ARG A 119 -2.78 -8.11 -8.76
CA ARG A 119 -3.34 -9.44 -9.07
C ARG A 119 -3.74 -10.25 -7.84
N TYR A 120 -2.97 -10.11 -6.75
CA TYR A 120 -3.19 -10.88 -5.51
C TYR A 120 -3.87 -10.07 -4.40
N GLY A 121 -4.10 -8.77 -4.58
CA GLY A 121 -4.64 -7.89 -3.55
C GLY A 121 -3.65 -7.64 -2.40
N PHE A 122 -2.34 -7.65 -2.68
CA PHE A 122 -1.32 -7.41 -1.68
C PHE A 122 -1.20 -5.92 -1.34
N SER A 123 -0.94 -5.63 -0.08
CA SER A 123 -0.49 -4.31 0.37
C SER A 123 1.03 -4.18 0.24
N ILE A 124 1.54 -2.97 0.41
CA ILE A 124 2.98 -2.71 0.42
C ILE A 124 3.71 -3.47 1.55
N GLU A 125 3.03 -3.80 2.64
CA GLU A 125 3.59 -4.54 3.78
C GLU A 125 3.95 -5.99 3.43
N GLN A 126 3.37 -6.53 2.34
CA GLN A 126 3.68 -7.87 1.84
C GLN A 126 4.85 -7.88 0.86
N VAL A 127 5.44 -6.72 0.58
CA VAL A 127 6.72 -6.60 -0.12
C VAL A 127 7.84 -6.69 0.90
N THR A 128 8.52 -7.83 0.91
CA THR A 128 9.53 -8.21 1.90
C THR A 128 10.88 -8.44 1.23
N LYS A 129 11.92 -8.61 2.00
CA LYS A 129 13.28 -8.88 1.51
C LYS A 129 13.83 -10.18 2.07
N HIS A 130 14.77 -10.80 1.39
CA HIS A 130 15.44 -12.04 1.83
C HIS A 130 15.95 -11.95 3.27
N GLN A 131 16.48 -10.79 3.66
CA GLN A 131 17.00 -10.56 5.01
C GLN A 131 15.97 -10.83 6.11
N ASP A 132 14.69 -10.63 5.84
CA ASP A 132 13.61 -10.80 6.83
C ASP A 132 13.40 -12.27 7.22
N TYR A 133 13.87 -13.23 6.41
CA TYR A 133 13.67 -14.67 6.61
C TYR A 133 14.88 -15.39 7.18
N SER A 134 16.07 -15.07 6.69
CA SER A 134 17.29 -15.81 7.07
C SER A 134 18.37 -14.92 7.68
N GLY A 135 18.16 -13.60 7.74
CA GLY A 135 19.16 -12.63 8.20
C GLY A 135 20.27 -12.36 7.16
N LYS A 136 20.26 -13.03 6.00
CA LYS A 136 21.25 -12.78 4.94
C LYS A 136 21.10 -11.34 4.44
N TYR A 137 22.21 -10.60 4.31
CA TYR A 137 22.24 -9.25 3.77
C TYR A 137 21.90 -9.27 2.26
N CYS A 138 20.63 -9.38 1.95
CA CYS A 138 20.05 -9.43 0.61
C CYS A 138 18.62 -8.85 0.67
N PRO A 139 18.27 -8.00 -0.28
CA PRO A 139 18.96 -7.54 -1.50
C PRO A 139 20.05 -6.49 -1.19
N HIS A 140 21.33 -6.87 -1.29
CA HIS A 140 22.44 -6.08 -0.77
C HIS A 140 22.52 -4.66 -1.36
N ARG A 141 22.45 -4.52 -2.70
CA ARG A 141 22.57 -3.21 -3.34
C ARG A 141 21.31 -2.33 -3.11
N THR A 142 20.13 -2.94 -3.12
CA THR A 142 18.90 -2.24 -2.77
C THR A 142 18.92 -1.76 -1.32
N LEU A 143 19.50 -2.56 -0.40
CA LEU A 143 19.72 -2.17 0.99
C LEU A 143 20.75 -1.04 1.13
N ASP A 144 21.87 -1.12 0.41
CA ASP A 144 22.90 -0.07 0.38
C ASP A 144 22.33 1.27 -0.11
N ASN A 145 21.46 1.21 -1.13
CA ASN A 145 20.77 2.39 -1.68
C ASN A 145 19.58 2.87 -0.82
N GLY A 146 19.18 2.09 0.20
CA GLY A 146 18.06 2.36 1.10
C GLY A 146 16.80 1.58 0.76
N TRP A 147 16.36 0.68 1.67
CA TRP A 147 15.14 -0.10 1.49
C TRP A 147 13.90 0.77 1.37
N GLU A 148 13.77 1.79 2.23
CA GLU A 148 12.64 2.74 2.19
C GLU A 148 12.56 3.50 0.87
N ARG A 149 13.70 3.84 0.26
CA ARG A 149 13.74 4.43 -1.09
C ARG A 149 13.09 3.49 -2.13
N PHE A 150 13.38 2.18 -2.04
CA PHE A 150 12.78 1.20 -2.95
C PHE A 150 11.29 1.01 -2.69
N ILE A 151 10.86 0.96 -1.45
CA ILE A 151 9.43 0.93 -1.06
C ILE A 151 8.70 2.17 -1.59
N ASN A 152 9.26 3.36 -1.43
CA ASN A 152 8.68 4.60 -1.98
C ASN A 152 8.56 4.54 -3.51
N LYS A 153 9.59 4.00 -4.21
CA LYS A 153 9.56 3.77 -5.66
C LYS A 153 8.37 2.88 -6.09
N ILE A 154 8.02 1.87 -5.31
CA ILE A 154 6.84 1.01 -5.53
C ILE A 154 5.56 1.79 -5.24
N GLN A 155 5.48 2.49 -4.11
CA GLN A 155 4.31 3.29 -3.72
C GLN A 155 3.96 4.37 -4.75
N ASP A 156 4.97 5.01 -5.34
CA ASP A 156 4.77 6.00 -6.41
C ASP A 156 4.15 5.42 -7.68
N ARG A 157 4.29 4.10 -7.90
CA ARG A 157 3.76 3.35 -9.04
C ARG A 157 2.39 2.76 -8.79
N ILE A 158 1.96 2.64 -7.53
CA ILE A 158 0.62 2.16 -7.21
C ILE A 158 -0.39 3.15 -7.76
N ASN A 159 -1.12 2.72 -8.81
CA ASN A 159 -2.15 3.52 -9.44
C ASN A 159 -3.42 3.50 -8.57
N VAL A 160 -3.43 4.30 -7.52
CA VAL A 160 -4.58 4.46 -6.63
C VAL A 160 -5.44 5.62 -7.12
N LYS A 161 -6.73 5.36 -7.30
CA LYS A 161 -7.72 6.40 -7.58
C LYS A 161 -7.87 7.27 -6.33
N GLU A 162 -7.87 8.57 -6.52
CA GLU A 162 -8.28 9.50 -5.47
C GLU A 162 -9.80 9.43 -5.27
N TYR A 163 -10.22 9.57 -4.03
CA TYR A 163 -11.61 9.62 -3.63
C TYR A 163 -11.83 10.77 -2.65
N GLU A 164 -12.69 11.69 -3.03
CA GLU A 164 -13.04 12.84 -2.19
C GLU A 164 -14.21 12.51 -1.28
N LEU A 165 -14.00 12.61 0.04
CA LEU A 165 -15.06 12.64 1.01
C LEU A 165 -15.57 14.07 1.14
N LEU A 166 -16.86 14.25 0.88
CA LEU A 166 -17.56 15.56 0.98
C LEU A 166 -18.00 15.85 2.41
N VAL A 167 -18.28 14.79 3.17
CA VAL A 167 -18.76 14.84 4.55
C VAL A 167 -18.02 13.82 5.41
N SER A 168 -18.16 13.91 6.73
CA SER A 168 -17.70 12.86 7.64
C SER A 168 -18.56 11.61 7.46
N VAL A 169 -17.93 10.44 7.27
CA VAL A 169 -18.62 9.16 7.04
C VAL A 169 -18.20 8.10 8.05
N PRO A 170 -19.09 7.17 8.41
CA PRO A 170 -18.74 6.02 9.24
C PRO A 170 -17.76 5.10 8.50
N VAL A 171 -16.84 4.50 9.25
CA VAL A 171 -15.87 3.53 8.72
C VAL A 171 -16.00 2.19 9.41
N TYR A 172 -15.62 1.12 8.68
CA TYR A 172 -15.83 -0.27 9.02
C TYR A 172 -14.57 -1.11 8.80
N MET A 173 -14.45 -2.23 9.51
CA MET A 173 -13.34 -3.18 9.35
C MET A 173 -13.48 -4.07 8.12
N SER A 174 -14.70 -4.27 7.62
CA SER A 174 -14.96 -5.10 6.44
C SER A 174 -15.96 -4.47 5.48
N ALA A 175 -15.92 -4.88 4.20
CA ALA A 175 -16.92 -4.49 3.21
C ALA A 175 -18.32 -4.95 3.62
N LYS A 176 -18.43 -6.13 4.25
CA LYS A 176 -19.71 -6.67 4.73
C LYS A 176 -20.37 -5.76 5.79
N ASP A 177 -19.57 -5.27 6.75
CA ASP A 177 -20.08 -4.34 7.77
C ASP A 177 -20.48 -3.00 7.13
N ALA A 178 -19.74 -2.52 6.14
CA ALA A 178 -20.08 -1.31 5.39
C ALA A 178 -21.38 -1.45 4.57
N ILE A 179 -21.70 -2.67 4.09
CA ILE A 179 -22.98 -2.96 3.42
C ILE A 179 -24.14 -2.91 4.41
N SER A 180 -23.98 -3.57 5.58
CA SER A 180 -25.05 -3.67 6.58
C SER A 180 -25.22 -2.40 7.42
N GLY A 181 -24.19 -1.55 7.50
CA GLY A 181 -24.14 -0.39 8.40
C GLY A 181 -23.86 -0.75 9.86
N ASP A 182 -23.52 -2.02 10.14
CA ASP A 182 -23.24 -2.51 11.49
C ASP A 182 -21.75 -2.35 11.84
N ASN A 183 -21.43 -2.42 13.14
CA ASN A 183 -20.04 -2.46 13.63
C ASN A 183 -19.17 -1.26 13.17
N VAL A 184 -19.72 -0.04 13.25
CA VAL A 184 -18.97 1.20 13.01
C VAL A 184 -17.76 1.25 13.96
N VAL A 185 -16.55 1.42 13.40
CA VAL A 185 -15.31 1.48 14.19
C VAL A 185 -14.76 2.90 14.34
N GLY A 186 -15.33 3.86 13.66
CA GLY A 186 -14.94 5.28 13.71
C GLY A 186 -15.54 6.08 12.58
N TYR A 187 -14.98 7.25 12.35
CA TYR A 187 -15.38 8.15 11.27
C TYR A 187 -14.15 8.69 10.56
N TYR A 188 -14.27 8.88 9.24
CA TYR A 188 -13.31 9.63 8.45
C TYR A 188 -13.91 10.98 8.07
N ASP A 189 -13.14 12.04 8.28
CA ASP A 189 -13.56 13.41 7.94
C ASP A 189 -13.46 13.67 6.44
N SER A 190 -14.14 14.74 5.98
CA SER A 190 -14.05 15.21 4.60
C SER A 190 -12.60 15.44 4.16
N GLY A 191 -12.34 15.21 2.88
CA GLY A 191 -11.02 15.39 2.29
C GLY A 191 -10.66 14.32 1.27
N ILE A 192 -9.42 14.39 0.75
CA ILE A 192 -8.92 13.46 -0.28
C ILE A 192 -8.33 12.21 0.39
N TYR A 193 -8.75 11.07 -0.12
CA TYR A 193 -8.30 9.73 0.22
C TYR A 193 -7.89 8.98 -1.04
N TYR A 194 -7.30 7.81 -0.89
CA TYR A 194 -6.98 6.89 -1.97
C TYR A 194 -7.81 5.62 -1.82
N ILE A 195 -8.35 5.10 -2.94
CA ILE A 195 -9.02 3.80 -2.95
C ILE A 195 -7.95 2.72 -2.93
N PHE A 196 -7.92 1.91 -1.87
CA PHE A 196 -7.05 0.74 -1.77
C PHE A 196 -7.69 -0.49 -2.43
N ASN A 197 -8.99 -0.73 -2.20
CA ASN A 197 -9.72 -1.87 -2.73
C ASN A 197 -11.21 -1.56 -2.87
N GLU A 198 -11.89 -2.34 -3.70
CA GLU A 198 -13.33 -2.24 -3.94
C GLU A 198 -13.95 -3.64 -3.94
N VAL A 199 -14.99 -3.86 -3.14
CA VAL A 199 -15.72 -5.13 -3.03
C VAL A 199 -17.20 -4.83 -2.87
N ASP A 200 -18.04 -5.42 -3.74
CA ASP A 200 -19.50 -5.31 -3.69
C ASP A 200 -20.01 -3.85 -3.61
N GLY A 201 -19.32 -2.93 -4.29
CA GLY A 201 -19.64 -1.51 -4.30
C GLY A 201 -19.21 -0.73 -3.05
N MET A 202 -18.62 -1.40 -2.05
CA MET A 202 -17.96 -0.74 -0.92
C MET A 202 -16.49 -0.49 -1.25
N ILE A 203 -15.92 0.60 -0.74
CA ILE A 203 -14.53 0.97 -1.00
C ILE A 203 -13.73 1.02 0.30
N ASN A 204 -12.51 0.47 0.24
CA ASN A 204 -11.51 0.65 1.29
C ASN A 204 -10.70 1.90 0.95
N ILE A 205 -10.75 2.92 1.80
CA ILE A 205 -10.06 4.19 1.58
C ILE A 205 -9.01 4.47 2.65
N THR A 206 -7.94 5.16 2.23
CA THR A 206 -6.76 5.40 3.06
C THR A 206 -6.12 6.75 2.77
N LYS A 207 -5.35 7.29 3.71
CA LYS A 207 -4.47 8.46 3.48
C LYS A 207 -3.09 8.05 2.93
N ASN A 208 -2.72 6.77 3.02
CA ASN A 208 -1.40 6.28 2.67
C ASN A 208 -1.47 5.30 1.48
N LYS A 209 -0.91 5.67 0.34
CA LYS A 209 -0.85 4.80 -0.85
C LYS A 209 -0.26 3.43 -0.52
N GLY A 210 -0.90 2.36 -1.01
CA GLY A 210 -0.43 0.99 -0.84
C GLY A 210 -0.61 0.38 0.55
N ILE A 211 -1.27 1.08 1.48
CA ILE A 211 -1.63 0.59 2.81
C ILE A 211 -3.15 0.57 2.93
N PRO A 212 -3.75 -0.55 3.33
CA PRO A 212 -5.20 -0.61 3.52
C PRO A 212 -5.64 0.36 4.63
N GLY A 213 -6.78 1.01 4.41
CA GLY A 213 -7.45 1.82 5.40
C GLY A 213 -8.70 1.14 5.93
N ALA A 214 -9.78 1.91 6.09
CA ALA A 214 -11.07 1.39 6.51
C ALA A 214 -12.06 1.33 5.33
N TRP A 215 -13.09 0.51 5.47
CA TRP A 215 -14.17 0.37 4.51
C TRP A 215 -15.22 1.46 4.74
N ILE A 216 -15.77 1.98 3.66
CA ILE A 216 -16.92 2.90 3.69
C ILE A 216 -17.99 2.43 2.70
N ASN A 217 -19.23 2.87 2.94
CA ASN A 217 -20.28 2.85 1.95
C ASN A 217 -20.26 4.18 1.19
N PRO A 218 -20.00 4.21 -0.13
CA PRO A 218 -19.97 5.45 -0.90
C PRO A 218 -21.30 6.22 -0.87
N ASN A 219 -22.41 5.56 -0.54
CA ASN A 219 -23.72 6.19 -0.41
C ASN A 219 -23.82 7.13 0.80
N ASP A 220 -22.95 6.98 1.79
CA ASP A 220 -22.91 7.86 2.98
C ASP A 220 -22.18 9.18 2.67
N ASN A 221 -21.46 9.26 1.55
CA ASN A 221 -20.73 10.45 1.12
C ASN A 221 -21.63 11.40 0.31
N LYS A 222 -22.65 11.95 0.94
CA LYS A 222 -23.60 12.87 0.32
C LYS A 222 -23.85 14.07 1.22
N ILE A 223 -23.82 15.26 0.63
CA ILE A 223 -24.30 16.47 1.29
C ILE A 223 -25.84 16.37 1.33
N VAL A 224 -26.40 16.25 2.50
CA VAL A 224 -27.87 16.37 2.69
C VAL A 224 -28.18 17.86 2.70
N GLU A 225 -28.84 18.36 1.66
CA GLU A 225 -29.43 19.69 1.71
C GLU A 225 -30.56 19.65 2.75
N GLU A 226 -30.39 20.35 3.88
CA GLU A 226 -31.46 20.54 4.81
C GLU A 226 -32.56 21.36 4.10
N ASP A 227 -33.71 20.73 3.92
CA ASP A 227 -34.94 21.43 3.48
C ASP A 227 -35.16 22.65 4.39
N LYS A 228 -34.93 23.84 3.84
CA LYS A 228 -35.40 25.07 4.44
C LYS A 228 -36.94 24.97 4.49
N LYS A 229 -37.49 24.54 5.61
CA LYS A 229 -38.91 24.72 5.90
C LYS A 229 -39.19 26.20 5.99
N ASP A 230 -39.97 26.68 5.03
CA ASP A 230 -40.63 27.97 5.03
C ASP A 230 -41.33 28.20 6.37
N GLU A 231 -40.79 29.08 7.20
CA GLU A 231 -41.52 29.77 8.23
C GLU A 231 -42.04 31.12 7.67
N ASP A 232 -43.03 31.03 6.77
CA ASP A 232 -43.93 32.12 6.46
C ASP A 232 -45.32 31.72 6.92
N LYS A 233 -45.70 32.14 8.10
CA LYS A 233 -47.07 32.48 8.43
C LYS A 233 -47.12 33.57 9.47
N LYS A 234 -47.52 34.74 8.93
CA LYS A 234 -48.14 35.89 9.57
C LYS A 234 -48.96 35.53 10.80
N ASP A 235 -48.91 36.35 11.81
CA ASP A 235 -50.12 36.99 12.26
C ASP A 235 -49.89 38.40 12.85
N ASP A 236 -50.61 39.33 12.29
CA ASP A 236 -50.83 40.68 12.77
C ASP A 236 -51.62 40.65 14.11
N THR A 237 -51.25 41.46 15.07
CA THR A 237 -52.16 42.43 15.68
C THR A 237 -51.54 43.19 16.88
N ASN A 238 -51.49 44.47 16.72
CA ASN A 238 -51.84 45.59 17.65
C ASN A 238 -51.11 45.80 18.99
N ASP A 239 -50.40 46.87 18.96
CA ASP A 239 -50.62 48.13 19.71
C ASP A 239 -50.32 48.19 21.23
N GLU A 240 -49.64 49.24 21.48
CA GLU A 240 -49.74 50.24 22.59
C GLU A 240 -48.62 50.20 23.67
N ASP A 241 -47.81 51.23 23.54
CA ASP A 241 -47.39 52.21 24.59
C ASP A 241 -46.68 51.69 25.88
N ASN A 242 -45.47 52.07 26.12
CA ASN A 242 -45.07 53.19 26.95
C ASN A 242 -43.61 53.19 27.39
N LYS A 243 -42.96 54.29 27.04
CA LYS A 243 -42.01 55.12 27.81
C LYS A 243 -40.92 54.50 28.69
N ILE A 244 -39.72 54.86 28.27
CA ILE A 244 -38.66 55.64 28.97
C ILE A 244 -38.28 55.17 30.39
N ASP A 245 -36.97 54.79 30.59
CA ASP A 245 -36.03 55.62 31.33
C ASP A 245 -34.56 55.14 31.17
N ASP A 246 -33.74 56.17 31.06
CA ASP A 246 -32.29 56.17 31.06
C ASP A 246 -31.69 55.61 32.36
N ASN A 247 -30.51 54.96 32.28
CA ASN A 247 -29.28 55.38 32.93
C ASN A 247 -28.14 54.40 32.76
N VAL A 248 -27.18 54.82 32.01
CA VAL A 248 -25.73 55.03 32.26
C VAL A 248 -25.15 54.31 33.47
N LYS A 249 -24.12 53.50 33.25
CA LYS A 249 -22.74 53.74 33.65
C LYS A 249 -21.79 52.66 33.25
N ASP A 250 -20.67 53.15 32.71
CA ASP A 250 -19.37 52.55 32.45
C ASP A 250 -18.78 51.89 33.71
N GLU A 251 -17.87 50.97 33.47
CA GLU A 251 -16.50 50.85 33.98
C GLU A 251 -15.89 49.50 33.61
N ASP A 252 -14.97 49.51 32.66
CA ASP A 252 -13.48 49.42 32.80
C ASP A 252 -12.90 48.10 33.24
N ASP A 253 -12.02 47.63 32.32
CA ASP A 253 -10.71 47.04 32.50
C ASP A 253 -10.52 45.85 33.45
N LYS A 254 -10.00 44.77 32.85
CA LYS A 254 -8.62 44.30 33.11
C LYS A 254 -8.20 43.16 32.19
N LYS A 255 -7.14 43.46 31.43
CA LYS A 255 -6.11 42.53 30.95
C LYS A 255 -5.51 41.73 32.09
N ASP A 256 -5.13 40.50 31.85
CA ASP A 256 -3.78 40.02 32.15
C ASP A 256 -3.50 38.63 31.50
N ASP A 257 -2.52 38.66 30.69
CA ASP A 257 -1.39 37.78 30.41
C ASP A 257 -1.30 36.47 31.19
N TYR A 258 -1.20 35.38 30.46
CA TYR A 258 -0.36 34.27 30.88
C TYR A 258 0.34 33.64 29.66
N TYR A 259 1.48 34.23 29.31
CA TYR A 259 2.59 33.60 28.58
C TYR A 259 3.65 33.15 29.57
N ASP A 260 4.30 32.08 29.22
CA ASP A 260 5.61 31.61 29.67
C ASP A 260 5.66 30.60 30.81
N LYS A 261 6.13 29.44 30.44
CA LYS A 261 7.24 28.64 30.96
C LYS A 261 6.99 27.15 30.82
N VAL A 262 7.72 26.49 29.99
CA VAL A 262 8.65 25.42 30.36
C VAL A 262 9.56 25.09 29.14
N GLU A 263 10.71 25.73 29.14
CA GLU A 263 11.94 25.14 28.61
C GLU A 263 12.70 24.50 29.76
N LYS A 264 13.37 23.37 29.41
CA LYS A 264 14.47 22.70 30.12
C LYS A 264 14.09 21.70 31.20
N ASN A 265 14.27 20.41 30.87
CA ASN A 265 15.33 19.59 31.49
C ASN A 265 15.36 18.18 30.90
N ASN A 266 16.56 17.85 30.43
CA ASN A 266 17.21 16.55 30.13
C ASN A 266 16.80 15.85 28.84
#